data_67878ba836005ff4cb76176abf711114
#
_entry.id   67878ba836005ff4cb76176abf711114
#
_cell.length_a   1.000
_cell.length_b   1.000
_cell.length_c   1.000
_cell.angle_alpha   90.00
_cell.angle_beta   90.00
_cell.angle_gamma   90.00
#
_symmetry.space_group_name_H-M   'P 1'
#
loop_
_entity.id
_entity.type
_entity.pdbx_description
1 polymer ?
#
loop_
_entity_poly.entity_id
_entity_poly.type
_entity_poly.pdbx_seq_one_letter_code
_entity_poly.pdbx_strand_id
1 'polypeptide(L)'
;MSTPLEEYLNSCNGKPNAAMTAYVANLQQVAAVGPEVAASIVNELENQRSHLKLVASENYCSLNVQAAMGNLLTDKYAEGYPEHRYYGGCVNIDAVENCAAREAEALFGAEYAYVQPHSGADTNLVAYWAILSKKVETPTLEELGVKSLAELTNEQFDMLRKRFGNQKLMGLDYSCGGHLTHGYRMNVSARMFESHPYGVDRETGLLDYDAIEKQAMEIKPLILLTGFSAYPRKVNFKRSREIADKCGAVLMVDMAHFAGLVAGKVFTGEYDPVQWADIVTTTTHKTLRGPRGAMILCKKEYADYVNKGCPMVLGGPLGHIMAAKAIAFKEA
;
A
#
# COMPACT_ATOMS: atom_id res chain seq x y z
N MET A 1 28.63 -23.08 -28.75
CA MET A 1 27.30 -23.44 -28.21
C MET A 1 26.41 -22.23 -28.43
N SER A 2 25.22 -22.46 -28.95
CA SER A 2 24.20 -21.40 -29.09
C SER A 2 23.78 -20.87 -27.71
N THR A 3 23.47 -19.59 -27.66
CA THR A 3 22.95 -18.97 -26.42
C THR A 3 21.44 -19.21 -26.30
N PRO A 4 20.85 -19.15 -25.09
CA PRO A 4 19.39 -19.28 -24.91
C PRO A 4 18.57 -18.32 -25.77
N LEU A 5 19.10 -17.11 -26.02
CA LEU A 5 18.44 -16.14 -26.90
C LEU A 5 18.50 -16.59 -28.35
N GLU A 6 19.65 -17.07 -28.85
CA GLU A 6 19.77 -17.60 -30.20
C GLU A 6 18.87 -18.83 -30.43
N GLU A 7 18.78 -19.74 -29.45
CA GLU A 7 17.91 -20.90 -29.48
C GLU A 7 16.43 -20.48 -29.56
N TYR A 8 16.03 -19.53 -28.73
CA TYR A 8 14.66 -18.99 -28.78
C TYR A 8 14.35 -18.33 -30.14
N LEU A 9 15.20 -17.44 -30.62
CA LEU A 9 14.99 -16.76 -31.91
C LEU A 9 14.90 -17.74 -33.09
N ASN A 10 15.75 -18.77 -33.10
CA ASN A 10 15.73 -19.82 -34.11
C ASN A 10 14.44 -20.66 -34.06
N SER A 11 13.86 -20.86 -32.88
CA SER A 11 12.60 -21.63 -32.70
C SER A 11 11.36 -20.87 -33.16
N CYS A 12 11.44 -19.56 -33.33
CA CYS A 12 10.27 -18.71 -33.59
C CYS A 12 9.86 -18.60 -35.08
N ASN A 13 10.55 -19.28 -36.01
CA ASN A 13 10.28 -19.23 -37.45
C ASN A 13 10.11 -17.79 -38.00
N GLY A 14 10.97 -16.86 -37.56
CA GLY A 14 10.96 -15.45 -37.96
C GLY A 14 9.83 -14.58 -37.34
N LYS A 15 9.09 -15.10 -36.36
CA LYS A 15 8.01 -14.38 -35.64
C LYS A 15 8.21 -14.43 -34.12
N PRO A 16 9.30 -13.85 -33.57
CA PRO A 16 9.54 -13.86 -32.13
C PRO A 16 8.52 -12.99 -31.38
N ASN A 17 8.09 -13.46 -30.22
CA ASN A 17 7.29 -12.66 -29.30
C ASN A 17 8.19 -11.62 -28.59
N ALA A 18 7.88 -10.34 -28.68
CA ALA A 18 8.69 -9.25 -28.14
C ALA A 18 8.93 -9.39 -26.61
N ALA A 19 7.89 -9.74 -25.84
CA ALA A 19 8.00 -9.89 -24.39
C ALA A 19 8.91 -11.07 -24.02
N MET A 20 8.78 -12.21 -24.72
CA MET A 20 9.65 -13.37 -24.51
C MET A 20 11.10 -13.08 -24.94
N THR A 21 11.29 -12.36 -26.05
CA THR A 21 12.62 -11.93 -26.49
C THR A 21 13.32 -11.09 -25.41
N ALA A 22 12.60 -10.09 -24.88
CA ALA A 22 13.13 -9.24 -23.82
C ALA A 22 13.45 -10.06 -22.55
N TYR A 23 12.55 -10.96 -22.14
CA TYR A 23 12.73 -11.80 -20.97
C TYR A 23 13.97 -12.72 -21.09
N VAL A 24 14.11 -13.44 -22.22
CA VAL A 24 15.23 -14.35 -22.44
C VAL A 24 16.55 -13.58 -22.59
N ALA A 25 16.54 -12.43 -23.28
CA ALA A 25 17.71 -11.57 -23.38
C ALA A 25 18.18 -11.05 -22.01
N ASN A 26 17.25 -10.58 -21.17
CA ASN A 26 17.55 -10.15 -19.80
C ASN A 26 18.12 -11.29 -18.96
N LEU A 27 17.47 -12.47 -18.97
CA LEU A 27 17.94 -13.65 -18.25
C LEU A 27 19.37 -14.07 -18.68
N GLN A 28 19.68 -13.99 -19.96
CA GLN A 28 21.02 -14.27 -20.48
C GLN A 28 22.05 -13.27 -19.95
N GLN A 29 21.72 -11.98 -19.85
CA GLN A 29 22.62 -10.99 -19.26
C GLN A 29 22.86 -11.25 -17.78
N VAL A 30 21.82 -11.60 -17.02
CA VAL A 30 21.93 -11.97 -15.60
C VAL A 30 22.83 -13.22 -15.46
N ALA A 31 22.63 -14.23 -16.31
CA ALA A 31 23.41 -15.47 -16.27
C ALA A 31 24.89 -15.26 -16.58
N ALA A 32 25.25 -14.26 -17.38
CA ALA A 32 26.63 -13.93 -17.71
C ALA A 32 27.42 -13.42 -16.49
N VAL A 33 26.74 -12.85 -15.48
CA VAL A 33 27.35 -12.27 -14.27
C VAL A 33 27.11 -13.14 -13.04
N GLY A 34 25.89 -13.64 -12.87
CA GLY A 34 25.44 -14.44 -11.73
C GLY A 34 24.64 -15.66 -12.18
N PRO A 35 25.29 -16.75 -12.64
CA PRO A 35 24.59 -17.92 -13.15
C PRO A 35 23.69 -18.59 -12.10
N GLU A 36 24.04 -18.54 -10.82
CA GLU A 36 23.20 -19.04 -9.72
C GLU A 36 21.91 -18.22 -9.53
N VAL A 37 21.95 -16.91 -9.79
CA VAL A 37 20.76 -16.05 -9.75
C VAL A 37 19.82 -16.39 -10.91
N ALA A 38 20.39 -16.51 -12.12
CA ALA A 38 19.61 -16.90 -13.29
C ALA A 38 18.97 -18.29 -13.12
N ALA A 39 19.72 -19.27 -12.60
CA ALA A 39 19.20 -20.60 -12.29
C ALA A 39 18.06 -20.54 -11.27
N SER A 40 18.17 -19.73 -10.23
CA SER A 40 17.11 -19.55 -9.23
C SER A 40 15.83 -18.95 -9.83
N ILE A 41 15.94 -18.01 -10.77
CA ILE A 41 14.79 -17.42 -11.49
C ILE A 41 14.12 -18.50 -12.37
N VAL A 42 14.88 -19.32 -13.06
CA VAL A 42 14.32 -20.43 -13.88
C VAL A 42 13.64 -21.48 -12.98
N ASN A 43 14.29 -21.88 -11.88
CA ASN A 43 13.72 -22.83 -10.93
C ASN A 43 12.41 -22.30 -10.31
N GLU A 44 12.31 -20.98 -10.03
CA GLU A 44 11.05 -20.40 -9.55
C GLU A 44 9.95 -20.45 -10.62
N LEU A 45 10.28 -20.24 -11.89
CA LEU A 45 9.30 -20.41 -12.97
C LEU A 45 8.79 -21.87 -13.05
N GLU A 46 9.67 -22.85 -12.90
CA GLU A 46 9.31 -24.27 -12.84
C GLU A 46 8.42 -24.59 -11.63
N ASN A 47 8.75 -24.03 -10.46
CA ASN A 47 7.95 -24.15 -9.26
C ASN A 47 6.54 -23.57 -9.44
N GLN A 48 6.45 -22.38 -10.04
CA GLN A 48 5.15 -21.74 -10.31
C GLN A 48 4.28 -22.54 -11.29
N ARG A 49 4.89 -23.29 -12.21
CA ARG A 49 4.17 -24.14 -13.18
C ARG A 49 3.79 -25.50 -12.62
N SER A 50 4.57 -26.05 -11.72
CA SER A 50 4.40 -27.42 -11.20
C SER A 50 3.64 -27.48 -9.88
N HIS A 51 3.43 -26.37 -9.18
CA HIS A 51 2.80 -26.33 -7.86
C HIS A 51 1.60 -25.39 -7.83
N LEU A 52 0.57 -25.79 -7.07
CA LEU A 52 -0.54 -24.90 -6.73
C LEU A 52 -0.09 -23.95 -5.59
N LYS A 53 -0.10 -22.65 -5.85
CA LYS A 53 0.21 -21.63 -4.85
C LYS A 53 -1.05 -21.34 -4.03
N LEU A 54 -1.08 -21.83 -2.79
CA LEU A 54 -2.22 -21.66 -1.87
C LEU A 54 -2.05 -20.50 -0.89
N VAL A 55 -0.95 -19.74 -0.98
CA VAL A 55 -0.75 -18.51 -0.22
C VAL A 55 -1.60 -17.41 -0.83
N ALA A 56 -2.65 -16.96 -0.12
CA ALA A 56 -3.65 -16.01 -0.64
C ALA A 56 -3.08 -14.65 -1.09
N SER A 57 -1.87 -14.30 -0.64
CA SER A 57 -1.17 -13.07 -1.01
C SER A 57 -0.24 -13.23 -2.22
N GLU A 58 -0.10 -14.41 -2.80
CA GLU A 58 0.70 -14.64 -4.01
C GLU A 58 -0.14 -14.49 -5.28
N ASN A 59 0.45 -13.87 -6.31
CA ASN A 59 -0.13 -13.73 -7.63
C ASN A 59 0.98 -13.57 -8.68
N TYR A 60 0.62 -13.61 -9.94
CA TYR A 60 1.55 -13.56 -11.07
C TYR A 60 1.40 -12.23 -11.83
N CYS A 61 2.42 -11.39 -11.82
CA CYS A 61 2.42 -10.18 -12.63
C CYS A 61 2.71 -10.50 -14.11
N SER A 62 2.27 -9.60 -14.99
CA SER A 62 2.52 -9.73 -16.43
C SER A 62 3.99 -9.52 -16.78
N LEU A 63 4.38 -9.96 -17.97
CA LEU A 63 5.72 -9.67 -18.51
C LEU A 63 5.94 -8.15 -18.72
N ASN A 64 4.88 -7.38 -18.99
CA ASN A 64 4.98 -5.93 -19.10
C ASN A 64 5.35 -5.28 -17.76
N VAL A 65 4.71 -5.72 -16.68
CA VAL A 65 5.05 -5.27 -15.31
C VAL A 65 6.48 -5.65 -14.96
N GLN A 66 6.92 -6.88 -15.28
CA GLN A 66 8.30 -7.30 -15.05
C GLN A 66 9.31 -6.47 -15.87
N ALA A 67 9.03 -6.22 -17.15
CA ALA A 67 9.89 -5.41 -18.01
C ALA A 67 9.98 -3.96 -17.50
N ALA A 68 8.88 -3.41 -16.97
CA ALA A 68 8.86 -2.06 -16.42
C ALA A 68 9.66 -1.91 -15.10
N MET A 69 10.04 -2.99 -14.43
CA MET A 69 10.90 -2.94 -13.24
C MET A 69 12.39 -2.81 -13.57
N GLY A 70 12.84 -3.27 -14.74
CA GLY A 70 14.26 -3.24 -15.15
C GLY A 70 14.55 -2.05 -16.06
N ASN A 71 14.67 -0.83 -15.52
CA ASN A 71 14.91 0.37 -16.32
C ASN A 71 15.80 1.41 -15.59
N LEU A 72 16.21 2.46 -16.33
CA LEU A 72 17.13 3.51 -15.86
C LEU A 72 16.59 4.37 -14.72
N LEU A 73 15.29 4.33 -14.42
CA LEU A 73 14.70 5.10 -13.33
C LEU A 73 15.20 4.61 -11.94
N THR A 74 15.84 3.44 -11.90
CA THR A 74 16.49 2.93 -10.69
C THR A 74 17.68 3.78 -10.25
N ASP A 75 18.32 4.51 -11.17
CA ASP A 75 19.52 5.30 -10.91
C ASP A 75 19.19 6.68 -10.33
N LYS A 76 17.91 7.10 -10.40
CA LYS A 76 17.51 8.46 -10.03
C LYS A 76 17.01 8.55 -8.60
N TYR A 77 17.67 9.39 -7.81
CA TYR A 77 17.22 9.78 -6.48
C TYR A 77 16.16 10.89 -6.56
N ALA A 78 14.97 10.69 -5.90
CA ALA A 78 13.82 11.58 -6.06
C ALA A 78 12.99 11.74 -4.77
N GLU A 79 13.65 11.99 -3.63
CA GLU A 79 12.95 12.28 -2.36
C GLU A 79 12.06 13.51 -2.49
N GLY A 80 10.95 13.50 -1.77
CA GLY A 80 9.85 14.43 -1.90
C GLY A 80 8.73 13.84 -2.77
N TYR A 81 7.96 14.68 -3.42
CA TYR A 81 6.85 14.29 -4.30
C TYR A 81 6.84 15.17 -5.57
N PRO A 82 6.05 14.88 -6.62
CA PRO A 82 6.08 15.64 -7.86
C PRO A 82 6.03 17.16 -7.63
N GLU A 83 6.88 17.89 -8.36
CA GLU A 83 7.08 19.34 -8.25
C GLU A 83 7.68 19.85 -6.93
N HIS A 84 7.81 18.98 -5.92
CA HIS A 84 8.36 19.30 -4.58
C HIS A 84 9.47 18.32 -4.22
N ARG A 85 10.49 18.18 -5.09
CA ARG A 85 11.64 17.33 -4.87
C ARG A 85 12.78 18.05 -4.16
N TYR A 86 13.52 17.30 -3.37
CA TYR A 86 14.75 17.82 -2.75
C TYR A 86 15.93 17.93 -3.71
N TYR A 87 15.85 17.27 -4.89
CA TYR A 87 16.92 17.17 -5.86
C TYR A 87 16.45 17.60 -7.27
N GLY A 88 17.36 18.20 -8.04
CA GLY A 88 17.11 18.55 -9.45
C GLY A 88 17.03 17.32 -10.37
N GLY A 89 16.49 17.52 -11.57
CA GLY A 89 16.47 16.51 -12.64
C GLY A 89 15.44 15.39 -12.42
N CYS A 90 14.36 15.61 -11.66
CA CYS A 90 13.35 14.61 -11.37
C CYS A 90 12.16 14.57 -12.35
N VAL A 91 12.20 15.35 -13.44
CA VAL A 91 11.07 15.50 -14.39
C VAL A 91 10.52 14.17 -14.92
N ASN A 92 11.39 13.21 -15.19
CA ASN A 92 10.97 11.89 -15.69
C ASN A 92 10.36 11.02 -14.58
N ILE A 93 10.86 11.15 -13.34
CA ILE A 93 10.26 10.50 -12.16
C ILE A 93 8.88 11.10 -11.87
N ASP A 94 8.76 12.43 -11.94
CA ASP A 94 7.49 13.14 -11.75
C ASP A 94 6.44 12.69 -12.78
N ALA A 95 6.85 12.56 -14.04
CA ALA A 95 5.96 12.08 -15.10
C ALA A 95 5.45 10.67 -14.84
N VAL A 96 6.33 9.77 -14.37
CA VAL A 96 5.99 8.37 -14.05
C VAL A 96 5.12 8.30 -12.80
N GLU A 97 5.46 9.02 -11.74
CA GLU A 97 4.70 9.05 -10.50
C GLU A 97 3.30 9.62 -10.71
N ASN A 98 3.18 10.74 -11.43
CA ASN A 98 1.91 11.32 -11.81
C ASN A 98 1.09 10.40 -12.72
N CYS A 99 1.72 9.63 -13.60
CA CYS A 99 1.04 8.62 -14.40
C CYS A 99 0.45 7.53 -13.50
N ALA A 100 1.26 6.96 -12.59
CA ALA A 100 0.81 5.91 -11.69
C ALA A 100 -0.32 6.39 -10.76
N ALA A 101 -0.22 7.63 -10.25
CA ALA A 101 -1.26 8.22 -9.41
C ALA A 101 -2.60 8.38 -10.16
N ARG A 102 -2.57 8.99 -11.38
CA ARG A 102 -3.78 9.13 -12.21
C ARG A 102 -4.44 7.80 -12.56
N GLU A 103 -3.64 6.79 -12.92
CA GLU A 103 -4.19 5.47 -13.24
C GLU A 103 -4.82 4.81 -11.98
N ALA A 104 -4.21 4.98 -10.81
CA ALA A 104 -4.79 4.49 -9.56
C ALA A 104 -6.09 5.24 -9.20
N GLU A 105 -6.10 6.57 -9.32
CA GLU A 105 -7.30 7.40 -9.10
C GLU A 105 -8.43 6.99 -10.04
N ALA A 106 -8.15 6.81 -11.32
CA ALA A 106 -9.14 6.41 -12.32
C ALA A 106 -9.67 4.99 -12.06
N LEU A 107 -8.78 4.03 -11.72
CA LEU A 107 -9.13 2.63 -11.49
C LEU A 107 -10.09 2.47 -10.29
N PHE A 108 -9.84 3.21 -9.22
CA PHE A 108 -10.58 3.09 -7.96
C PHE A 108 -11.64 4.18 -7.76
N GLY A 109 -11.64 5.25 -8.56
CA GLY A 109 -12.50 6.40 -8.34
C GLY A 109 -12.11 7.22 -7.11
N ALA A 110 -10.82 7.26 -6.77
CA ALA A 110 -10.29 7.97 -5.61
C ALA A 110 -10.02 9.45 -5.90
N GLU A 111 -10.12 10.28 -4.87
CA GLU A 111 -9.82 11.72 -4.99
C GLU A 111 -8.32 12.02 -5.07
N TYR A 112 -7.50 11.15 -4.48
CA TYR A 112 -6.05 11.27 -4.44
C TYR A 112 -5.37 9.91 -4.27
N ALA A 113 -4.24 9.70 -4.95
CA ALA A 113 -3.41 8.51 -4.84
C ALA A 113 -1.94 8.87 -4.56
N TYR A 114 -1.36 8.22 -3.54
CA TYR A 114 0.06 8.28 -3.20
C TYR A 114 0.70 6.93 -3.48
N VAL A 115 1.58 6.87 -4.48
CA VAL A 115 2.06 5.60 -5.07
C VAL A 115 3.49 5.23 -4.69
N GLN A 116 4.15 5.98 -3.83
CA GLN A 116 5.54 5.74 -3.44
C GLN A 116 5.75 4.51 -2.52
N PRO A 117 4.85 4.14 -1.58
CA PRO A 117 5.13 3.10 -0.59
C PRO A 117 5.65 1.79 -1.18
N HIS A 118 6.58 1.15 -0.46
CA HIS A 118 7.32 -0.03 -0.90
C HIS A 118 6.64 -1.34 -0.49
N SER A 119 5.87 -1.31 0.60
CA SER A 119 5.17 -2.47 1.17
C SER A 119 3.86 -2.05 1.85
N GLY A 120 2.97 -3.02 2.13
CA GLY A 120 1.76 -2.74 2.90
C GLY A 120 2.05 -2.24 4.32
N ALA A 121 3.15 -2.69 4.91
CA ALA A 121 3.52 -2.28 6.27
C ALA A 121 3.94 -0.81 6.35
N ASP A 122 4.80 -0.34 5.47
CA ASP A 122 5.20 1.07 5.43
C ASP A 122 4.07 1.98 4.95
N THR A 123 3.19 1.48 4.09
CA THR A 123 1.96 2.16 3.68
C THR A 123 1.07 2.47 4.87
N ASN A 124 0.83 1.47 5.72
CA ASN A 124 0.05 1.67 6.94
C ASN A 124 0.75 2.63 7.92
N LEU A 125 2.09 2.61 8.00
CA LEU A 125 2.85 3.58 8.80
C LEU A 125 2.70 5.01 8.27
N VAL A 126 2.78 5.22 6.95
CA VAL A 126 2.55 6.54 6.34
C VAL A 126 1.12 7.00 6.62
N ALA A 127 0.12 6.12 6.48
CA ALA A 127 -1.27 6.46 6.79
C ALA A 127 -1.47 6.83 8.25
N TYR A 128 -0.86 6.10 9.19
CA TYR A 128 -0.91 6.42 10.62
C TYR A 128 -0.29 7.78 10.91
N TRP A 129 0.88 8.06 10.36
CA TRP A 129 1.52 9.36 10.55
C TRP A 129 0.75 10.50 9.89
N ALA A 130 0.14 10.29 8.72
CA ALA A 130 -0.74 11.27 8.09
C ALA A 130 -1.95 11.61 8.98
N ILE A 131 -2.58 10.60 9.61
CA ILE A 131 -3.68 10.80 10.55
C ILE A 131 -3.21 11.51 11.82
N LEU A 132 -2.10 11.08 12.42
CA LEU A 132 -1.52 11.71 13.60
C LEU A 132 -1.14 13.16 13.33
N SER A 133 -0.52 13.45 12.18
CA SER A 133 -0.17 14.82 11.81
C SER A 133 -1.40 15.70 11.63
N LYS A 134 -2.44 15.20 10.96
CA LYS A 134 -3.67 15.99 10.74
C LYS A 134 -4.48 16.18 12.02
N LYS A 135 -4.64 15.12 12.83
CA LYS A 135 -5.59 15.11 13.96
C LYS A 135 -4.96 15.46 15.31
N VAL A 136 -3.63 15.37 15.43
CA VAL A 136 -2.93 15.62 16.70
C VAL A 136 -1.86 16.71 16.56
N GLU A 137 -0.93 16.58 15.59
CA GLU A 137 0.16 17.53 15.41
C GLU A 137 -0.37 18.92 15.03
N THR A 138 -1.10 19.04 13.93
CA THR A 138 -1.62 20.33 13.45
C THR A 138 -2.42 21.07 14.52
N PRO A 139 -3.42 20.46 15.20
CA PRO A 139 -4.14 21.14 16.29
C PRO A 139 -3.24 21.52 17.47
N THR A 140 -2.21 20.71 17.76
CA THR A 140 -1.25 21.04 18.84
C THR A 140 -0.38 22.25 18.49
N LEU A 141 0.09 22.34 17.24
CA LEU A 141 0.86 23.49 16.77
C LEU A 141 0.01 24.78 16.81
N GLU A 142 -1.24 24.70 16.39
CA GLU A 142 -2.21 25.80 16.46
C GLU A 142 -2.46 26.24 17.90
N GLU A 143 -2.67 25.31 18.84
CA GLU A 143 -2.82 25.58 20.27
C GLU A 143 -1.60 26.33 20.86
N LEU A 144 -0.39 25.96 20.40
CA LEU A 144 0.86 26.56 20.86
C LEU A 144 1.23 27.83 20.11
N GLY A 145 0.49 28.21 19.07
CA GLY A 145 0.74 29.41 18.27
C GLY A 145 2.01 29.33 17.42
N VAL A 146 2.48 28.14 17.08
CA VAL A 146 3.67 27.87 16.25
C VAL A 146 3.29 27.26 14.90
N LYS A 147 4.15 27.45 13.88
CA LYS A 147 3.85 27.03 12.51
C LYS A 147 4.48 25.69 12.13
N SER A 148 5.52 25.28 12.85
CA SER A 148 6.26 24.06 12.51
C SER A 148 6.85 23.37 13.75
N LEU A 149 7.19 22.11 13.62
CA LEU A 149 7.88 21.33 14.65
C LEU A 149 9.23 21.94 15.04
N ALA A 150 9.89 22.63 14.10
CA ALA A 150 11.19 23.27 14.36
C ALA A 150 11.13 24.46 15.32
N GLU A 151 9.94 25.03 15.55
CA GLU A 151 9.71 26.16 16.47
C GLU A 151 9.38 25.69 17.89
N LEU A 152 9.14 24.36 18.09
CA LEU A 152 8.83 23.83 19.41
C LEU A 152 10.04 23.81 20.33
N THR A 153 9.83 24.15 21.61
CA THR A 153 10.82 23.84 22.67
C THR A 153 10.87 22.32 22.90
N ASN A 154 11.91 21.82 23.59
CA ASN A 154 12.03 20.42 23.92
C ASN A 154 10.83 19.92 24.76
N GLU A 155 10.36 20.73 25.72
CA GLU A 155 9.21 20.41 26.56
C GLU A 155 7.91 20.31 25.76
N GLN A 156 7.70 21.21 24.79
CA GLN A 156 6.55 21.18 23.89
C GLN A 156 6.61 19.99 22.95
N PHE A 157 7.80 19.65 22.44
CA PHE A 157 7.99 18.46 21.61
C PHE A 157 7.75 17.16 22.39
N ASP A 158 8.22 17.07 23.64
CA ASP A 158 7.94 15.92 24.53
C ASP A 158 6.45 15.79 24.87
N MET A 159 5.75 16.92 25.05
CA MET A 159 4.30 16.93 25.20
C MET A 159 3.59 16.37 23.97
N LEU A 160 3.99 16.81 22.76
CA LEU A 160 3.45 16.30 21.50
C LEU A 160 3.69 14.79 21.34
N ARG A 161 4.89 14.30 21.67
CA ARG A 161 5.20 12.85 21.65
C ARG A 161 4.29 12.05 22.58
N LYS A 162 4.00 12.58 23.77
CA LYS A 162 3.03 11.96 24.69
C LYS A 162 1.61 11.96 24.11
N ARG A 163 1.21 13.07 23.44
CA ARG A 163 -0.09 13.11 22.75
C ARG A 163 -0.20 12.06 21.65
N PHE A 164 0.86 11.83 20.86
CA PHE A 164 0.88 10.75 19.87
C PHE A 164 0.74 9.36 20.52
N GLY A 165 1.52 9.07 21.56
CA GLY A 165 1.52 7.78 22.23
C GLY A 165 0.22 7.44 22.96
N ASN A 166 -0.62 8.43 23.27
CA ASN A 166 -1.91 8.25 23.93
C ASN A 166 -3.09 8.04 22.95
N GLN A 167 -2.82 7.95 21.63
CA GLN A 167 -3.88 7.72 20.65
C GLN A 167 -4.27 6.25 20.59
N LYS A 168 -5.55 5.99 20.29
CA LYS A 168 -6.12 4.64 20.26
C LYS A 168 -6.40 4.18 18.83
N LEU A 169 -6.04 2.93 18.56
CA LEU A 169 -6.30 2.24 17.29
C LEU A 169 -7.25 1.07 17.54
N MET A 170 -8.34 1.01 16.83
CA MET A 170 -9.29 -0.09 16.86
C MET A 170 -9.28 -0.81 15.52
N GLY A 171 -8.80 -2.06 15.46
CA GLY A 171 -8.66 -2.87 14.25
C GLY A 171 -9.13 -4.31 14.45
N LEU A 172 -9.32 -5.06 13.36
CA LEU A 172 -9.68 -6.47 13.44
C LEU A 172 -8.55 -7.27 14.10
N ASP A 173 -8.91 -8.09 15.10
CA ASP A 173 -7.96 -8.94 15.81
C ASP A 173 -7.23 -9.89 14.86
N TYR A 174 -5.94 -10.11 15.11
CA TYR A 174 -5.11 -11.00 14.31
C TYR A 174 -5.68 -12.42 14.23
N SER A 175 -6.20 -12.94 15.36
CA SER A 175 -6.83 -14.27 15.42
C SER A 175 -8.13 -14.38 14.62
N CYS A 176 -8.74 -13.24 14.29
CA CYS A 176 -9.97 -13.15 13.49
C CYS A 176 -9.69 -12.79 12.01
N GLY A 177 -8.43 -12.73 11.61
CA GLY A 177 -8.02 -12.45 10.23
C GLY A 177 -7.50 -11.04 9.98
N GLY A 178 -7.25 -10.24 11.01
CA GLY A 178 -6.60 -8.95 10.92
C GLY A 178 -5.13 -9.07 10.50
N HIS A 179 -4.56 -7.99 9.93
CA HIS A 179 -3.15 -7.94 9.60
C HIS A 179 -2.31 -7.56 10.84
N LEU A 180 -1.02 -7.92 10.85
CA LEU A 180 -0.11 -7.56 11.95
C LEU A 180 -0.08 -6.05 12.22
N THR A 181 -0.14 -5.23 11.17
CA THR A 181 -0.15 -3.76 11.30
C THR A 181 -1.45 -3.18 11.84
N HIS A 182 -2.47 -4.00 12.10
CA HIS A 182 -3.76 -3.56 12.66
C HIS A 182 -3.79 -3.53 14.20
N GLY A 183 -2.63 -3.34 14.83
CA GLY A 183 -2.53 -3.25 16.29
C GLY A 183 -2.09 -4.55 16.96
N TYR A 184 -1.51 -5.51 16.22
CA TYR A 184 -0.96 -6.71 16.82
C TYR A 184 0.21 -6.36 17.75
N ARG A 185 0.20 -6.93 18.98
CA ARG A 185 1.08 -6.53 20.08
C ARG A 185 2.59 -6.50 19.76
N MET A 186 3.07 -7.37 18.86
CA MET A 186 4.47 -7.41 18.45
C MET A 186 4.82 -6.47 17.31
N ASN A 187 3.81 -5.86 16.66
CA ASN A 187 4.00 -4.94 15.55
C ASN A 187 4.20 -3.50 16.04
N VAL A 188 4.83 -2.68 15.21
CA VAL A 188 5.06 -1.26 15.47
C VAL A 188 3.76 -0.49 15.72
N SER A 189 2.65 -0.88 15.10
CA SER A 189 1.34 -0.24 15.28
C SER A 189 0.87 -0.28 16.74
N ALA A 190 1.03 -1.41 17.45
CA ALA A 190 0.70 -1.52 18.88
C ALA A 190 1.74 -0.85 19.80
N ARG A 191 2.85 -0.37 19.24
CA ARG A 191 3.84 0.46 19.97
C ARG A 191 3.62 1.95 19.73
N MET A 192 2.93 2.32 18.65
CA MET A 192 2.54 3.68 18.33
C MET A 192 1.22 4.07 18.98
N PHE A 193 0.30 3.13 19.10
CA PHE A 193 -1.08 3.33 19.57
C PHE A 193 -1.42 2.40 20.71
N GLU A 194 -2.33 2.84 21.57
CA GLU A 194 -3.07 1.94 22.47
C GLU A 194 -4.03 1.11 21.61
N SER A 195 -3.76 -0.20 21.48
CA SER A 195 -4.49 -1.09 20.57
C SER A 195 -5.70 -1.70 21.23
N HIS A 196 -6.87 -1.58 20.61
CA HIS A 196 -8.15 -2.12 21.05
C HIS A 196 -8.75 -2.99 19.93
N PRO A 197 -8.36 -4.27 19.79
CA PRO A 197 -8.88 -5.10 18.72
C PRO A 197 -10.36 -5.43 18.90
N TYR A 198 -11.08 -5.49 17.77
CA TYR A 198 -12.41 -6.10 17.70
C TYR A 198 -12.34 -7.47 17.04
N GLY A 199 -13.30 -8.33 17.35
CA GLY A 199 -13.36 -9.70 16.84
C GLY A 199 -14.53 -9.95 15.92
N VAL A 200 -14.77 -11.23 15.66
CA VAL A 200 -15.97 -11.75 15.01
C VAL A 200 -16.87 -12.43 16.03
N ASP A 201 -18.14 -12.50 15.76
CA ASP A 201 -19.07 -13.33 16.51
C ASP A 201 -18.66 -14.80 16.39
N ARG A 202 -18.59 -15.50 17.51
CA ARG A 202 -18.02 -16.87 17.57
C ARG A 202 -18.94 -17.95 16.98
N GLU A 203 -20.24 -17.70 16.92
CA GLU A 203 -21.20 -18.65 16.40
C GLU A 203 -21.34 -18.53 14.89
N THR A 204 -21.37 -17.29 14.38
CA THR A 204 -21.57 -17.01 12.96
C THR A 204 -20.27 -16.83 12.17
N GLY A 205 -19.17 -16.48 12.84
CA GLY A 205 -17.91 -16.10 12.20
C GLY A 205 -17.99 -14.76 11.46
N LEU A 206 -19.02 -13.95 11.70
CA LEU A 206 -19.25 -12.66 11.05
C LEU A 206 -18.87 -11.50 11.96
N LEU A 207 -18.59 -10.33 11.35
CA LEU A 207 -18.45 -9.07 12.07
C LEU A 207 -19.81 -8.66 12.65
N ASP A 208 -19.86 -8.47 13.99
CA ASP A 208 -20.98 -7.89 14.68
C ASP A 208 -20.81 -6.37 14.77
N TYR A 209 -21.44 -5.65 13.85
CA TYR A 209 -21.30 -4.19 13.75
C TYR A 209 -21.90 -3.45 14.96
N ASP A 210 -22.88 -4.02 15.66
CA ASP A 210 -23.47 -3.38 16.84
C ASP A 210 -22.53 -3.53 18.04
N ALA A 211 -21.86 -4.68 18.19
CA ALA A 211 -20.81 -4.86 19.18
C ALA A 211 -19.59 -3.98 18.89
N ILE A 212 -19.18 -3.85 17.60
CA ILE A 212 -18.10 -2.95 17.17
C ILE A 212 -18.47 -1.48 17.47
N GLU A 213 -19.70 -1.06 17.17
CA GLU A 213 -20.17 0.29 17.47
C GLU A 213 -20.12 0.57 18.97
N LYS A 214 -20.65 -0.33 19.79
CA LYS A 214 -20.63 -0.21 21.26
C LYS A 214 -19.20 -0.03 21.74
N GLN A 215 -18.28 -0.90 21.31
CA GLN A 215 -16.86 -0.83 21.69
C GLN A 215 -16.22 0.49 21.22
N ALA A 216 -16.49 0.94 19.99
CA ALA A 216 -15.97 2.19 19.46
C ALA A 216 -16.47 3.41 20.25
N MET A 217 -17.74 3.41 20.68
CA MET A 217 -18.31 4.49 21.47
C MET A 217 -17.71 4.56 22.90
N GLU A 218 -17.36 3.43 23.48
CA GLU A 218 -16.69 3.35 24.81
C GLU A 218 -15.23 3.79 24.72
N ILE A 219 -14.49 3.32 23.69
CA ILE A 219 -13.05 3.52 23.52
C ILE A 219 -12.75 4.89 22.93
N LYS A 220 -13.57 5.37 21.99
CA LYS A 220 -13.36 6.58 21.17
C LYS A 220 -11.98 6.55 20.49
N PRO A 221 -11.72 5.60 19.59
CA PRO A 221 -10.44 5.49 18.91
C PRO A 221 -10.20 6.69 18.00
N LEU A 222 -8.92 7.07 17.82
CA LEU A 222 -8.54 8.00 16.76
C LEU A 222 -8.77 7.37 15.39
N ILE A 223 -8.48 6.07 15.26
CA ILE A 223 -8.55 5.33 14.01
C ILE A 223 -9.44 4.09 14.21
N LEU A 224 -10.52 3.99 13.43
CA LEU A 224 -11.23 2.75 13.19
C LEU A 224 -10.66 2.13 11.90
N LEU A 225 -9.90 1.06 12.06
CA LEU A 225 -9.26 0.36 10.96
C LEU A 225 -10.06 -0.88 10.60
N THR A 226 -10.51 -0.95 9.36
CA THR A 226 -11.21 -2.09 8.80
C THR A 226 -10.42 -2.70 7.63
N GLY A 227 -10.85 -3.85 7.14
CA GLY A 227 -10.05 -4.64 6.20
C GLY A 227 -9.36 -5.80 6.90
N PHE A 228 -8.73 -6.67 6.11
CA PHE A 228 -8.30 -7.97 6.61
C PHE A 228 -7.21 -8.61 5.75
N SER A 229 -6.54 -9.61 6.34
CA SER A 229 -5.66 -10.56 5.62
C SER A 229 -6.34 -11.90 5.39
N ALA A 230 -7.13 -12.39 6.33
CA ALA A 230 -7.67 -13.76 6.32
C ALA A 230 -9.16 -13.87 6.67
N TYR A 231 -9.88 -12.77 6.79
CA TYR A 231 -11.34 -12.79 7.00
C TYR A 231 -12.06 -13.07 5.66
N PRO A 232 -12.75 -14.22 5.49
CA PRO A 232 -13.23 -14.65 4.17
C PRO A 232 -14.65 -14.19 3.87
N ARG A 233 -15.05 -13.02 4.33
CA ARG A 233 -16.38 -12.44 4.12
C ARG A 233 -16.28 -10.99 3.69
N LYS A 234 -17.35 -10.46 3.08
CA LYS A 234 -17.45 -9.04 2.74
C LYS A 234 -17.55 -8.19 4.00
N VAL A 235 -16.89 -7.05 3.99
CA VAL A 235 -17.02 -6.01 5.02
C VAL A 235 -17.96 -4.91 4.50
N ASN A 236 -18.94 -4.52 5.31
CA ASN A 236 -19.82 -3.38 5.01
C ASN A 236 -19.12 -2.08 5.45
N PHE A 237 -18.47 -1.41 4.50
CA PHE A 237 -17.72 -0.17 4.76
C PHE A 237 -18.64 1.02 5.03
N LYS A 238 -19.86 1.00 4.49
CA LYS A 238 -20.87 2.02 4.83
C LYS A 238 -21.19 1.95 6.33
N ARG A 239 -21.42 0.75 6.86
CA ARG A 239 -21.68 0.58 8.29
C ARG A 239 -20.46 0.97 9.14
N SER A 240 -19.24 0.66 8.66
CA SER A 240 -18.01 1.11 9.31
C SER A 240 -17.88 2.64 9.33
N ARG A 241 -18.30 3.33 8.25
CA ARG A 241 -18.34 4.80 8.20
C ARG A 241 -19.32 5.37 9.23
N GLU A 242 -20.52 4.83 9.33
CA GLU A 242 -21.52 5.25 10.30
C GLU A 242 -20.99 5.14 11.75
N ILE A 243 -20.28 4.05 12.05
CA ILE A 243 -19.64 3.86 13.37
C ILE A 243 -18.55 4.90 13.60
N ALA A 244 -17.65 5.10 12.61
CA ALA A 244 -16.58 6.07 12.72
C ALA A 244 -17.08 7.49 12.92
N ASP A 245 -18.16 7.89 12.21
CA ASP A 245 -18.79 9.20 12.37
C ASP A 245 -19.37 9.39 13.78
N LYS A 246 -20.02 8.36 14.34
CA LYS A 246 -20.58 8.42 15.69
C LYS A 246 -19.54 8.58 16.78
N CYS A 247 -18.41 7.90 16.67
CA CYS A 247 -17.34 7.96 17.69
C CYS A 247 -16.27 9.03 17.40
N GLY A 248 -16.31 9.68 16.23
CA GLY A 248 -15.37 10.74 15.82
C GLY A 248 -14.03 10.18 15.30
N ALA A 249 -13.97 8.91 14.92
CA ALA A 249 -12.77 8.26 14.42
C ALA A 249 -12.54 8.58 12.93
N VAL A 250 -11.26 8.52 12.51
CA VAL A 250 -10.88 8.41 11.10
C VAL A 250 -11.14 6.97 10.65
N LEU A 251 -11.91 6.79 9.58
CA LEU A 251 -12.09 5.47 8.98
C LEU A 251 -10.93 5.17 8.03
N MET A 252 -10.09 4.24 8.40
CA MET A 252 -9.01 3.70 7.57
C MET A 252 -9.37 2.29 7.11
N VAL A 253 -9.11 1.97 5.83
CA VAL A 253 -9.36 0.63 5.29
C VAL A 253 -8.09 0.08 4.66
N ASP A 254 -7.69 -1.13 5.08
CA ASP A 254 -6.64 -1.91 4.40
C ASP A 254 -7.31 -2.93 3.47
N MET A 255 -7.27 -2.64 2.15
CA MET A 255 -7.88 -3.50 1.13
C MET A 255 -6.87 -4.39 0.41
N ALA A 256 -5.67 -4.58 0.97
CA ALA A 256 -4.57 -5.27 0.29
C ALA A 256 -4.94 -6.65 -0.27
N HIS A 257 -5.78 -7.42 0.43
CA HIS A 257 -6.19 -8.75 0.00
C HIS A 257 -7.35 -8.77 -1.02
N PHE A 258 -8.10 -7.68 -1.15
CA PHE A 258 -9.29 -7.65 -2.02
C PHE A 258 -9.30 -6.45 -3.00
N ALA A 259 -8.19 -5.73 -3.13
CA ALA A 259 -8.10 -4.57 -4.03
C ALA A 259 -8.46 -4.91 -5.49
N GLY A 260 -8.09 -6.09 -5.98
CA GLY A 260 -8.49 -6.56 -7.30
C GLY A 260 -10.00 -6.79 -7.45
N LEU A 261 -10.71 -7.13 -6.37
CA LEU A 261 -12.18 -7.25 -6.38
C LEU A 261 -12.86 -5.88 -6.42
N VAL A 262 -12.24 -4.87 -5.82
CA VAL A 262 -12.69 -3.47 -5.90
C VAL A 262 -12.44 -2.92 -7.31
N ALA A 263 -11.21 -3.08 -7.83
CA ALA A 263 -10.84 -2.67 -9.19
C ALA A 263 -11.75 -3.34 -10.26
N GLY A 264 -11.95 -4.65 -10.16
CA GLY A 264 -12.82 -5.44 -11.04
C GLY A 264 -14.31 -5.25 -10.81
N LYS A 265 -14.73 -4.30 -9.94
CA LYS A 265 -16.13 -3.94 -9.65
C LYS A 265 -16.98 -5.12 -9.10
N VAL A 266 -16.34 -6.09 -8.45
CA VAL A 266 -17.03 -7.16 -7.69
C VAL A 266 -17.50 -6.64 -6.33
N PHE A 267 -16.70 -5.76 -5.72
CA PHE A 267 -17.07 -5.04 -4.51
C PHE A 267 -17.48 -3.62 -4.90
N THR A 268 -18.75 -3.32 -4.74
CA THR A 268 -19.38 -2.04 -5.11
C THR A 268 -20.32 -1.56 -4.02
N GLY A 269 -20.73 -0.30 -4.06
CA GLY A 269 -21.68 0.28 -3.12
C GLY A 269 -21.16 0.23 -1.68
N GLU A 270 -21.90 -0.40 -0.78
CA GLU A 270 -21.52 -0.51 0.64
C GLU A 270 -20.26 -1.35 0.90
N TYR A 271 -19.82 -2.15 -0.10
CA TYR A 271 -18.61 -2.99 -0.05
C TYR A 271 -17.39 -2.38 -0.77
N ASP A 272 -17.52 -1.17 -1.34
CA ASP A 272 -16.42 -0.43 -1.94
C ASP A 272 -15.79 0.51 -0.90
N PRO A 273 -14.59 0.22 -0.38
CA PRO A 273 -14.00 1.02 0.68
C PRO A 273 -13.68 2.46 0.26
N VAL A 274 -13.40 2.70 -1.02
CA VAL A 274 -12.97 4.01 -1.51
C VAL A 274 -14.08 5.05 -1.40
N GLN A 275 -15.35 4.61 -1.45
CA GLN A 275 -16.50 5.49 -1.29
C GLN A 275 -16.71 5.97 0.16
N TRP A 276 -16.24 5.20 1.15
CA TRP A 276 -16.61 5.40 2.55
C TRP A 276 -15.45 5.81 3.45
N ALA A 277 -14.24 5.36 3.15
CA ALA A 277 -13.07 5.60 3.99
C ALA A 277 -12.48 7.00 3.78
N ASP A 278 -11.80 7.48 4.81
CA ASP A 278 -10.97 8.68 4.71
C ASP A 278 -9.62 8.35 4.05
N ILE A 279 -9.07 7.19 4.41
CA ILE A 279 -7.81 6.66 3.87
C ILE A 279 -7.99 5.17 3.57
N VAL A 280 -7.55 4.76 2.38
CA VAL A 280 -7.50 3.35 1.97
C VAL A 280 -6.06 2.99 1.64
N THR A 281 -5.57 1.91 2.23
CA THR A 281 -4.23 1.37 1.93
C THR A 281 -4.33 0.06 1.17
N THR A 282 -3.38 -0.21 0.30
CA THR A 282 -3.31 -1.50 -0.39
C THR A 282 -1.89 -1.82 -0.87
N THR A 283 -1.61 -3.10 -0.99
CA THR A 283 -0.45 -3.58 -1.76
C THR A 283 -0.79 -3.67 -3.24
N THR A 284 0.22 -3.61 -4.09
CA THR A 284 0.06 -3.72 -5.55
C THR A 284 0.27 -5.12 -6.10
N HIS A 285 0.88 -6.03 -5.32
CA HIS A 285 1.35 -7.34 -5.76
C HIS A 285 0.45 -8.54 -5.40
N LYS A 286 -0.70 -8.32 -4.76
CA LYS A 286 -1.67 -9.39 -4.41
C LYS A 286 -2.71 -9.51 -5.51
N THR A 287 -3.98 -9.28 -5.21
CA THR A 287 -5.07 -9.40 -6.22
C THR A 287 -4.94 -8.42 -7.40
N LEU A 288 -4.18 -7.32 -7.26
CA LEU A 288 -3.90 -6.39 -8.36
C LEU A 288 -2.84 -6.88 -9.37
N ARG A 289 -2.12 -7.98 -9.08
CA ARG A 289 -1.08 -8.56 -9.95
C ARG A 289 0.03 -7.60 -10.41
N GLY A 290 0.31 -6.57 -9.62
CA GLY A 290 1.35 -5.59 -9.89
C GLY A 290 2.73 -5.97 -9.34
N PRO A 291 3.70 -5.03 -9.39
CA PRO A 291 5.00 -5.21 -8.74
C PRO A 291 4.86 -5.23 -7.22
N ARG A 292 5.86 -5.78 -6.52
CA ARG A 292 5.91 -5.65 -5.07
C ARG A 292 6.04 -4.18 -4.69
N GLY A 293 5.07 -3.71 -3.95
CA GLY A 293 4.89 -2.32 -3.57
C GLY A 293 3.50 -2.11 -2.97
N ALA A 294 3.16 -0.85 -2.75
CA ALA A 294 1.87 -0.48 -2.18
C ALA A 294 1.49 0.95 -2.57
N MET A 295 0.30 1.40 -2.17
CA MET A 295 -0.18 2.76 -2.36
C MET A 295 -1.22 3.14 -1.30
N ILE A 296 -1.45 4.43 -1.17
CA ILE A 296 -2.54 5.01 -0.39
C ILE A 296 -3.50 5.70 -1.36
N LEU A 297 -4.80 5.46 -1.18
CA LEU A 297 -5.88 6.26 -1.74
C LEU A 297 -6.51 7.03 -0.59
N CYS A 298 -6.83 8.30 -0.79
CA CYS A 298 -7.42 9.07 0.31
C CYS A 298 -8.31 10.20 -0.18
N LYS A 299 -9.11 10.76 0.74
CA LYS A 299 -9.78 12.03 0.50
C LYS A 299 -8.75 13.13 0.33
N LYS A 300 -9.03 14.11 -0.51
CA LYS A 300 -8.10 15.20 -0.87
C LYS A 300 -7.55 15.95 0.35
N GLU A 301 -8.34 16.05 1.41
CA GLU A 301 -7.93 16.68 2.67
C GLU A 301 -6.77 15.98 3.41
N TYR A 302 -6.40 14.74 3.02
CA TYR A 302 -5.25 14.00 3.53
C TYR A 302 -4.04 14.03 2.61
N ALA A 303 -4.16 14.56 1.37
CA ALA A 303 -3.11 14.53 0.36
C ALA A 303 -1.78 15.09 0.86
N ASP A 304 -1.79 16.30 1.41
CA ASP A 304 -0.57 16.95 1.91
C ASP A 304 0.08 16.19 3.07
N TYR A 305 -0.71 15.48 3.87
CA TYR A 305 -0.23 14.68 4.99
C TYR A 305 0.39 13.35 4.53
N VAL A 306 -0.19 12.68 3.55
CA VAL A 306 0.37 11.42 3.01
C VAL A 306 1.63 11.69 2.18
N ASN A 307 1.73 12.84 1.48
CA ASN A 307 2.93 13.26 0.74
C ASN A 307 4.15 13.42 1.65
N LYS A 308 3.96 13.83 2.89
CA LYS A 308 5.03 13.89 3.91
C LYS A 308 5.62 12.50 4.24
N GLY A 309 4.97 11.42 3.83
CA GLY A 309 5.47 10.06 3.98
C GLY A 309 6.89 9.88 3.44
N CYS A 310 7.26 10.63 2.41
CA CYS A 310 8.65 10.78 1.96
C CYS A 310 9.13 12.22 2.23
N PRO A 311 10.15 12.44 3.11
CA PRO A 311 11.06 11.43 3.65
C PRO A 311 10.74 10.91 5.07
N MET A 312 9.57 11.25 5.66
CA MET A 312 9.29 10.98 7.07
C MET A 312 9.33 9.48 7.44
N VAL A 313 8.81 8.62 6.57
CA VAL A 313 8.75 7.16 6.76
C VAL A 313 9.52 6.44 5.65
N LEU A 314 9.34 6.89 4.41
CA LEU A 314 9.99 6.32 3.24
C LEU A 314 11.30 7.05 2.97
N GLY A 315 12.31 6.31 2.48
CA GLY A 315 13.50 6.88 1.85
C GLY A 315 13.24 7.26 0.38
N GLY A 316 14.29 7.23 -0.45
CA GLY A 316 14.16 7.57 -1.88
C GLY A 316 13.12 6.70 -2.59
N PRO A 317 12.17 7.28 -3.32
CA PRO A 317 11.15 6.54 -4.06
C PRO A 317 11.77 5.64 -5.13
N LEU A 318 11.16 4.47 -5.34
CA LEU A 318 11.61 3.48 -6.32
C LEU A 318 10.98 3.81 -7.69
N GLY A 319 11.60 4.68 -8.48
CA GLY A 319 11.09 5.16 -9.77
C GLY A 319 10.71 4.02 -10.73
N HIS A 320 11.55 3.00 -10.82
CA HIS A 320 11.32 1.81 -11.63
C HIS A 320 10.10 0.99 -11.15
N ILE A 321 9.84 0.94 -9.85
CA ILE A 321 8.65 0.26 -9.31
C ILE A 321 7.39 1.10 -9.55
N MET A 322 7.47 2.43 -9.47
CA MET A 322 6.34 3.31 -9.81
C MET A 322 5.96 3.17 -11.29
N ALA A 323 6.94 3.02 -12.20
CA ALA A 323 6.69 2.70 -13.60
C ALA A 323 5.91 1.38 -13.75
N ALA A 324 6.34 0.33 -13.04
CA ALA A 324 5.66 -0.95 -13.06
C ALA A 324 4.24 -0.89 -12.44
N LYS A 325 4.03 -0.07 -11.41
CA LYS A 325 2.68 0.20 -10.86
C LYS A 325 1.77 0.84 -11.90
N ALA A 326 2.26 1.86 -12.64
CA ALA A 326 1.49 2.50 -13.70
C ALA A 326 1.04 1.50 -14.77
N ILE A 327 1.93 0.59 -15.18
CA ILE A 327 1.59 -0.49 -16.13
C ILE A 327 0.55 -1.43 -15.54
N ALA A 328 0.73 -1.86 -14.28
CA ALA A 328 -0.20 -2.76 -13.61
C ALA A 328 -1.62 -2.18 -13.49
N PHE A 329 -1.73 -0.88 -13.17
CA PHE A 329 -3.03 -0.20 -13.07
C PHE A 329 -3.73 -0.04 -14.42
N LYS A 330 -2.96 0.09 -15.52
CA LYS A 330 -3.52 0.09 -16.89
C LYS A 330 -4.00 -1.29 -17.34
N GLU A 331 -3.43 -2.35 -16.82
CA GLU A 331 -3.80 -3.73 -17.14
C GLU A 331 -4.97 -4.24 -16.27
N ALA A 332 -5.28 -3.57 -15.15
CA ALA A 332 -6.35 -3.94 -14.23
C ALA A 332 -7.72 -3.43 -14.67
#